data_40f0ddbeb8442241791b6f58719530a8
#
_entry.id   40f0ddbeb8442241791b6f58719530a8
#
_cell.length_a   1.000
_cell.length_b   1.000
_cell.length_c   1.000
_cell.angle_alpha   90.00
_cell.angle_beta   90.00
_cell.angle_gamma   90.00
#
_symmetry.space_group_name_H-M   'P 1'
#
loop_
_entity.id
_entity.type
_entity.pdbx_description
1 polymer ?
#
loop_
_entity_poly.entity_id
_entity_poly.type
_entity_poly.pdbx_seq_one_letter_code
_entity_poly.pdbx_strand_id
1 'polypeptide(L)'
;MITKRIIPCLDVKDGRTVKGVHFEQLRDVGDAVDLGRHYALQGADELVYLDISASQEGRSTFTRLVERVADAIHIPLTVGGGISSLDDAARLLDAGADKVSINSAALARPELIDEIASRYGSQFVVVAIDARHEPLADGDEEAETHWTVCTHGGTRPTSHELFSWAREAEQRGAGEILFTSMNHDGTRNGYPVSTYRRLTSLLHIPVIASGGAGNADNVAEVLQQGQADAALVAGILHDGITTIPELKTELHNRGICVRIL
;
A
#
# COMPACT_ATOMS: atom_id res chain seq x y z
N MET A 1 -18.03 0.64 -15.56
CA MET A 1 -17.70 0.76 -14.13
C MET A 1 -16.30 0.18 -13.97
N ILE A 2 -15.38 0.88 -13.33
CA ILE A 2 -14.00 0.39 -13.12
C ILE A 2 -14.03 -0.63 -11.97
N THR A 3 -13.38 -1.78 -12.17
CA THR A 3 -13.29 -2.84 -11.17
C THR A 3 -12.36 -2.41 -10.03
N LYS A 4 -12.82 -2.52 -8.79
CA LYS A 4 -12.03 -2.25 -7.59
C LYS A 4 -11.09 -3.42 -7.31
N ARG A 5 -9.86 -3.13 -6.84
CA ARG A 5 -8.83 -4.14 -6.58
C ARG A 5 -8.75 -4.48 -5.09
N ILE A 6 -8.57 -5.75 -4.79
CA ILE A 6 -8.24 -6.26 -3.44
C ILE A 6 -6.79 -6.72 -3.48
N ILE A 7 -5.95 -6.06 -2.69
CA ILE A 7 -4.50 -6.17 -2.73
C ILE A 7 -3.98 -6.67 -1.38
N PRO A 8 -3.58 -7.95 -1.26
CA PRO A 8 -2.85 -8.42 -0.09
C PRO A 8 -1.48 -7.74 0.03
N CYS A 9 -1.12 -7.34 1.25
CA CYS A 9 0.19 -6.79 1.57
C CYS A 9 0.98 -7.73 2.47
N LEU A 10 2.23 -7.99 2.11
CA LEU A 10 3.15 -8.84 2.84
C LEU A 10 4.38 -8.04 3.27
N ASP A 11 4.49 -7.78 4.58
CA ASP A 11 5.71 -7.22 5.16
C ASP A 11 6.75 -8.33 5.24
N VAL A 12 7.93 -8.11 4.66
CA VAL A 12 8.99 -9.12 4.57
C VAL A 12 10.20 -8.69 5.38
N LYS A 13 10.67 -9.61 6.20
CA LYS A 13 11.94 -9.51 6.93
C LYS A 13 12.71 -10.82 6.77
N ASP A 14 13.95 -10.72 6.33
CA ASP A 14 14.85 -11.87 6.15
C ASP A 14 14.22 -13.03 5.32
N GLY A 15 13.45 -12.68 4.27
CA GLY A 15 12.80 -13.63 3.36
C GLY A 15 11.51 -14.27 3.88
N ARG A 16 11.04 -13.89 5.06
CA ARG A 16 9.79 -14.38 5.66
C ARG A 16 8.76 -13.25 5.77
N THR A 17 7.51 -13.62 5.59
CA THR A 17 6.41 -12.70 5.86
C THR A 17 6.23 -12.56 7.35
N VAL A 18 6.16 -11.33 7.82
CA VAL A 18 5.95 -10.99 9.23
C VAL A 18 4.76 -10.06 9.38
N LYS A 19 4.14 -10.04 10.55
CA LYS A 19 3.06 -9.11 10.89
C LYS A 19 3.22 -8.61 12.32
N GLY A 20 3.07 -7.30 12.51
CA GLY A 20 3.02 -6.65 13.81
C GLY A 20 1.94 -5.57 13.84
N VAL A 21 1.74 -4.97 15.00
CA VAL A 21 0.96 -3.75 15.17
C VAL A 21 1.96 -2.58 15.19
N HIS A 22 1.76 -1.58 14.33
CA HIS A 22 2.69 -0.45 14.16
C HIS A 22 4.16 -0.89 13.95
N PHE A 23 4.38 -2.00 13.23
CA PHE A 23 5.69 -2.61 12.99
C PHE A 23 6.44 -3.09 14.25
N GLU A 24 5.73 -3.22 15.39
CA GLU A 24 6.26 -3.76 16.64
C GLU A 24 5.76 -5.18 16.89
N GLN A 25 6.49 -5.96 17.73
CA GLN A 25 6.17 -7.33 18.11
C GLN A 25 5.90 -8.24 16.88
N LEU A 26 6.80 -8.18 15.88
CA LEU A 26 6.67 -8.94 14.64
C LEU A 26 6.58 -10.44 14.93
N ARG A 27 5.50 -11.06 14.44
CA ARG A 27 5.33 -12.52 14.39
C ARG A 27 5.55 -13.03 12.97
N ASP A 28 6.09 -14.22 12.85
CA ASP A 28 6.21 -14.95 11.59
C ASP A 28 4.83 -15.39 11.12
N VAL A 29 4.50 -15.08 9.86
CA VAL A 29 3.23 -15.48 9.21
C VAL A 29 3.45 -16.69 8.28
N GLY A 30 4.65 -16.79 7.67
CA GLY A 30 4.97 -17.89 6.79
C GLY A 30 6.01 -17.55 5.71
N ASP A 31 6.26 -18.51 4.82
CA ASP A 31 7.10 -18.29 3.64
C ASP A 31 6.43 -17.29 2.70
N ALA A 32 7.20 -16.28 2.27
CA ALA A 32 6.67 -15.17 1.48
C ALA A 32 6.21 -15.62 0.07
N VAL A 33 6.91 -16.60 -0.55
CA VAL A 33 6.54 -17.11 -1.88
C VAL A 33 5.26 -17.94 -1.81
N ASP A 34 5.16 -18.82 -0.80
CA ASP A 34 3.99 -19.68 -0.64
C ASP A 34 2.73 -18.87 -0.34
N LEU A 35 2.84 -17.85 0.52
CA LEU A 35 1.72 -16.94 0.82
C LEU A 35 1.31 -16.11 -0.41
N GLY A 36 2.27 -15.59 -1.17
CA GLY A 36 1.96 -14.87 -2.41
C GLY A 36 1.23 -15.73 -3.42
N ARG A 37 1.73 -16.96 -3.66
CA ARG A 37 1.05 -17.94 -4.52
C ARG A 37 -0.35 -18.25 -4.01
N HIS A 38 -0.52 -18.45 -2.72
CA HIS A 38 -1.80 -18.72 -2.11
C HIS A 38 -2.82 -17.60 -2.37
N TYR A 39 -2.44 -16.35 -2.13
CA TYR A 39 -3.32 -15.20 -2.38
C TYR A 39 -3.61 -15.00 -3.87
N ALA A 40 -2.62 -15.20 -4.75
CA ALA A 40 -2.84 -15.14 -6.19
C ALA A 40 -3.86 -16.17 -6.66
N LEU A 41 -3.76 -17.43 -6.17
CA LEU A 41 -4.71 -18.50 -6.46
C LEU A 41 -6.10 -18.25 -5.88
N GLN A 42 -6.21 -17.52 -4.77
CA GLN A 42 -7.49 -17.09 -4.20
C GLN A 42 -8.12 -15.92 -4.94
N GLY A 43 -7.44 -15.36 -5.94
CA GLY A 43 -7.99 -14.28 -6.78
C GLY A 43 -7.65 -12.88 -6.31
N ALA A 44 -6.53 -12.67 -5.63
CA ALA A 44 -5.97 -11.34 -5.45
C ALA A 44 -5.82 -10.63 -6.79
N ASP A 45 -6.01 -9.31 -6.82
CA ASP A 45 -5.89 -8.55 -8.06
C ASP A 45 -4.47 -8.04 -8.30
N GLU A 46 -3.69 -7.91 -7.23
CA GLU A 46 -2.31 -7.47 -7.19
C GLU A 46 -1.72 -7.93 -5.85
N LEU A 47 -0.39 -8.02 -5.72
CA LEU A 47 0.29 -8.22 -4.45
C LEU A 47 1.23 -7.04 -4.15
N VAL A 48 1.33 -6.67 -2.89
CA VAL A 48 2.32 -5.70 -2.41
C VAL A 48 3.28 -6.40 -1.46
N TYR A 49 4.57 -6.28 -1.72
CA TYR A 49 5.65 -6.75 -0.85
C TYR A 49 6.45 -5.57 -0.34
N LEU A 50 6.59 -5.46 0.97
CA LEU A 50 7.34 -4.39 1.62
C LEU A 50 8.55 -4.97 2.34
N ASP A 51 9.75 -4.63 1.88
CA ASP A 51 10.98 -4.94 2.61
C ASP A 51 11.11 -4.04 3.84
N ILE A 52 11.00 -4.63 5.00
CA ILE A 52 11.23 -3.95 6.28
C ILE A 52 12.59 -4.29 6.88
N SER A 53 13.50 -4.90 6.10
CA SER A 53 14.87 -5.22 6.51
C SER A 53 15.74 -3.97 6.52
N ALA A 54 16.50 -3.74 7.60
CA ALA A 54 17.32 -2.54 7.75
C ALA A 54 18.72 -2.64 7.13
N SER A 55 19.17 -3.83 6.66
CA SER A 55 20.55 -4.08 6.23
C SER A 55 20.74 -4.18 4.72
N GLN A 56 21.97 -3.93 4.23
CA GLN A 56 22.32 -4.15 2.81
C GLN A 56 22.26 -5.64 2.40
N GLU A 57 22.61 -6.56 3.32
CA GLU A 57 22.48 -8.00 3.08
C GLU A 57 21.01 -8.40 2.93
N GLY A 58 20.10 -7.78 3.69
CA GLY A 58 18.66 -7.93 3.56
C GLY A 58 18.15 -7.57 2.17
N ARG A 59 18.66 -6.48 1.58
CA ARG A 59 18.25 -6.03 0.23
C ARG A 59 18.60 -7.02 -0.89
N SER A 60 19.77 -7.65 -0.86
CA SER A 60 20.14 -8.65 -1.86
C SER A 60 19.31 -9.93 -1.71
N THR A 61 19.00 -10.30 -0.48
CA THR A 61 18.10 -11.42 -0.17
C THR A 61 16.69 -11.12 -0.63
N PHE A 62 16.23 -9.86 -0.44
CA PHE A 62 14.90 -9.43 -0.86
C PHE A 62 14.75 -9.40 -2.39
N THR A 63 15.75 -8.93 -3.16
CA THR A 63 15.73 -8.97 -4.63
C THR A 63 15.57 -10.41 -5.15
N ARG A 64 16.31 -11.39 -4.60
CA ARG A 64 16.13 -12.80 -4.94
C ARG A 64 14.76 -13.36 -4.55
N LEU A 65 14.18 -12.84 -3.49
CA LEU A 65 12.82 -13.20 -3.10
C LEU A 65 11.82 -12.68 -4.15
N VAL A 66 11.98 -11.43 -4.60
CA VAL A 66 11.14 -10.84 -5.66
C VAL A 66 11.16 -11.70 -6.92
N GLU A 67 12.34 -12.15 -7.39
CA GLU A 67 12.48 -13.07 -8.52
C GLU A 67 11.64 -14.35 -8.32
N ARG A 68 11.77 -14.99 -7.15
CA ARG A 68 11.03 -16.22 -6.83
C ARG A 68 9.51 -15.99 -6.74
N VAL A 69 9.09 -14.84 -6.25
CA VAL A 69 7.66 -14.47 -6.18
C VAL A 69 7.13 -14.22 -7.58
N ALA A 70 7.84 -13.42 -8.39
CA ALA A 70 7.46 -13.13 -9.77
C ALA A 70 7.30 -14.40 -10.62
N ASP A 71 8.20 -15.38 -10.45
CA ASP A 71 8.10 -16.69 -11.11
C ASP A 71 6.90 -17.53 -10.63
N ALA A 72 6.39 -17.26 -9.42
CA ALA A 72 5.36 -18.06 -8.78
C ALA A 72 3.92 -17.53 -8.96
N ILE A 73 3.76 -16.28 -9.42
CA ILE A 73 2.47 -15.60 -9.55
C ILE A 73 2.26 -15.07 -10.97
N HIS A 74 0.98 -14.80 -11.34
CA HIS A 74 0.59 -14.25 -12.64
C HIS A 74 -0.32 -13.03 -12.49
N ILE A 75 -0.18 -12.31 -11.39
CA ILE A 75 -0.87 -11.05 -11.11
C ILE A 75 0.18 -9.97 -10.82
N PRO A 76 -0.15 -8.67 -10.99
CA PRO A 76 0.82 -7.61 -10.78
C PRO A 76 1.47 -7.66 -9.39
N LEU A 77 2.78 -7.41 -9.37
CA LEU A 77 3.63 -7.39 -8.18
C LEU A 77 4.16 -5.98 -7.95
N THR A 78 3.73 -5.36 -6.87
CA THR A 78 4.26 -4.08 -6.38
C THR A 78 5.27 -4.36 -5.26
N VAL A 79 6.45 -3.77 -5.37
CA VAL A 79 7.56 -3.97 -4.43
C VAL A 79 7.97 -2.65 -3.82
N GLY A 80 8.05 -2.61 -2.49
CA GLY A 80 8.47 -1.43 -1.74
C GLY A 80 9.49 -1.75 -0.66
N GLY A 81 10.03 -0.69 -0.05
CA GLY A 81 11.05 -0.78 0.99
C GLY A 81 12.46 -0.53 0.49
N GLY A 82 13.14 0.46 1.10
CA GLY A 82 14.55 0.76 0.86
C GLY A 82 14.93 1.29 -0.54
N ILE A 83 13.99 1.60 -1.41
CA ILE A 83 14.24 2.14 -2.75
C ILE A 83 14.62 3.61 -2.63
N SER A 84 15.84 3.96 -3.04
CA SER A 84 16.40 5.29 -2.88
C SER A 84 17.08 5.85 -4.14
N SER A 85 17.14 5.06 -5.20
CA SER A 85 17.79 5.42 -6.45
C SER A 85 17.10 4.78 -7.66
N LEU A 86 17.42 5.31 -8.85
CA LEU A 86 16.99 4.71 -10.12
C LEU A 86 17.55 3.29 -10.29
N ASP A 87 18.77 3.02 -9.80
CA ASP A 87 19.38 1.70 -9.85
C ASP A 87 18.67 0.68 -8.94
N ASP A 88 18.13 1.13 -7.79
CA ASP A 88 17.29 0.27 -6.94
C ASP A 88 16.02 -0.13 -7.70
N ALA A 89 15.36 0.84 -8.34
CA ALA A 89 14.16 0.61 -9.15
C ALA A 89 14.45 -0.33 -10.34
N ALA A 90 15.59 -0.13 -11.03
CA ALA A 90 16.02 -0.99 -12.13
C ALA A 90 16.20 -2.45 -11.69
N ARG A 91 16.89 -2.67 -10.56
CA ARG A 91 17.10 -4.04 -10.04
C ARG A 91 15.80 -4.77 -9.71
N LEU A 92 14.80 -4.03 -9.19
CA LEU A 92 13.50 -4.64 -8.87
C LEU A 92 12.68 -4.93 -10.14
N LEU A 93 12.76 -4.06 -11.15
CA LEU A 93 12.16 -4.33 -12.46
C LEU A 93 12.79 -5.57 -13.11
N ASP A 94 14.12 -5.67 -13.10
CA ASP A 94 14.84 -6.84 -13.63
C ASP A 94 14.51 -8.12 -12.86
N ALA A 95 14.20 -8.01 -11.57
CA ALA A 95 13.73 -9.12 -10.71
C ALA A 95 12.24 -9.48 -10.93
N GLY A 96 11.53 -8.78 -11.80
CA GLY A 96 10.15 -9.09 -12.17
C GLY A 96 9.07 -8.30 -11.43
N ALA A 97 9.41 -7.21 -10.74
CA ALA A 97 8.41 -6.30 -10.18
C ALA A 97 7.70 -5.52 -11.31
N ASP A 98 6.36 -5.46 -11.27
CA ASP A 98 5.56 -4.64 -12.19
C ASP A 98 5.51 -3.17 -11.76
N LYS A 99 5.66 -2.90 -10.46
CA LYS A 99 5.65 -1.56 -9.87
C LYS A 99 6.63 -1.49 -8.69
N VAL A 100 7.13 -0.29 -8.45
CA VAL A 100 7.90 0.03 -7.23
C VAL A 100 7.15 1.03 -6.37
N SER A 101 7.18 0.79 -5.05
CA SER A 101 6.58 1.69 -4.06
C SER A 101 7.66 2.45 -3.30
N ILE A 102 7.66 3.78 -3.42
CA ILE A 102 8.63 4.68 -2.79
C ILE A 102 7.94 5.59 -1.79
N ASN A 103 8.58 5.84 -0.64
CA ASN A 103 8.06 6.69 0.44
C ASN A 103 9.15 7.68 0.91
N SER A 104 9.91 7.35 1.95
CA SER A 104 10.87 8.27 2.60
C SER A 104 11.91 8.86 1.64
N ALA A 105 12.35 8.08 0.65
CA ALA A 105 13.29 8.57 -0.35
C ALA A 105 12.67 9.63 -1.28
N ALA A 106 11.40 9.46 -1.65
CA ALA A 106 10.68 10.45 -2.45
C ALA A 106 10.44 11.76 -1.67
N LEU A 107 10.17 11.69 -0.36
CA LEU A 107 10.07 12.88 0.50
C LEU A 107 11.42 13.60 0.64
N ALA A 108 12.52 12.84 0.75
CA ALA A 108 13.87 13.41 0.86
C ALA A 108 14.39 13.99 -0.46
N ARG A 109 14.00 13.40 -1.58
CA ARG A 109 14.39 13.80 -2.95
C ARG A 109 13.23 13.55 -3.91
N PRO A 110 12.30 14.51 -4.04
CA PRO A 110 11.11 14.37 -4.89
C PRO A 110 11.41 14.08 -6.36
N GLU A 111 12.55 14.53 -6.88
CA GLU A 111 13.04 14.28 -8.24
C GLU A 111 13.18 12.77 -8.55
N LEU A 112 13.28 11.92 -7.54
CA LEU A 112 13.32 10.47 -7.73
C LEU A 112 12.04 9.96 -8.42
N ILE A 113 10.89 10.57 -8.15
CA ILE A 113 9.62 10.25 -8.82
C ILE A 113 9.74 10.56 -10.31
N ASP A 114 10.22 11.77 -10.65
CA ASP A 114 10.39 12.23 -12.04
C ASP A 114 11.35 11.31 -12.80
N GLU A 115 12.48 10.93 -12.18
CA GLU A 115 13.50 10.07 -12.78
C GLU A 115 12.96 8.68 -13.12
N ILE A 116 12.29 8.03 -12.15
CA ILE A 116 11.74 6.69 -12.34
C ILE A 116 10.60 6.73 -13.36
N ALA A 117 9.68 7.69 -13.24
CA ALA A 117 8.55 7.85 -14.16
C ALA A 117 9.00 8.16 -15.59
N SER A 118 10.01 9.01 -15.78
CA SER A 118 10.56 9.31 -17.10
C SER A 118 11.26 8.12 -17.75
N ARG A 119 11.85 7.24 -16.95
CA ARG A 119 12.60 6.07 -17.44
C ARG A 119 11.71 4.85 -17.73
N TYR A 120 10.74 4.59 -16.86
CA TYR A 120 9.96 3.35 -16.87
C TYR A 120 8.45 3.57 -17.06
N GLY A 121 8.00 4.82 -17.09
CA GLY A 121 6.60 5.20 -17.17
C GLY A 121 5.97 5.38 -15.79
N SER A 122 4.95 6.26 -15.72
CA SER A 122 4.21 6.55 -14.49
C SER A 122 3.59 5.29 -13.87
N GLN A 123 3.10 4.36 -14.69
CA GLN A 123 2.48 3.12 -14.25
C GLN A 123 3.41 2.23 -13.39
N PHE A 124 4.72 2.45 -13.44
CA PHE A 124 5.71 1.74 -12.63
C PHE A 124 5.88 2.35 -11.23
N VAL A 125 5.42 3.59 -11.00
CA VAL A 125 5.67 4.37 -9.79
C VAL A 125 4.44 4.43 -8.90
N VAL A 126 4.51 3.81 -7.73
CA VAL A 126 3.58 3.99 -6.62
C VAL A 126 4.25 4.86 -5.57
N VAL A 127 3.65 6.00 -5.22
CA VAL A 127 4.12 6.78 -4.07
C VAL A 127 3.32 6.39 -2.85
N ALA A 128 4.01 5.74 -1.88
CA ALA A 128 3.44 5.42 -0.58
C ALA A 128 3.51 6.64 0.32
N ILE A 129 2.41 6.93 1.00
CA ILE A 129 2.27 8.04 1.92
C ILE A 129 1.72 7.50 3.24
N ASP A 130 2.58 7.45 4.26
CA ASP A 130 2.15 7.21 5.62
C ASP A 130 1.81 8.57 6.22
N ALA A 131 0.59 8.77 6.70
CA ALA A 131 0.27 10.02 7.37
C ALA A 131 -0.52 9.80 8.65
N ARG A 132 -0.33 10.73 9.57
CA ARG A 132 -0.98 10.75 10.87
C ARG A 132 -1.86 11.97 10.99
N HIS A 133 -3.06 11.73 11.46
CA HIS A 133 -4.01 12.76 11.83
C HIS A 133 -3.76 13.20 13.28
N GLU A 134 -3.64 14.51 13.48
CA GLU A 134 -3.60 15.11 14.82
C GLU A 134 -4.93 15.82 15.08
N PRO A 135 -5.64 15.51 16.19
CA PRO A 135 -6.84 16.25 16.55
C PRO A 135 -6.46 17.72 16.76
N LEU A 136 -7.22 18.63 16.16
CA LEU A 136 -7.10 20.05 16.48
C LEU A 136 -7.53 20.28 17.93
N ALA A 137 -6.81 21.15 18.66
CA ALA A 137 -6.92 21.30 20.12
C ALA A 137 -8.27 21.79 20.63
N ASP A 138 -9.20 22.22 19.79
CA ASP A 138 -10.44 22.94 20.16
C ASP A 138 -11.76 22.23 19.80
N GLY A 139 -11.74 20.91 19.58
CA GLY A 139 -12.99 20.14 19.50
C GLY A 139 -13.90 20.44 18.31
N ASP A 140 -13.44 21.16 17.30
CA ASP A 140 -14.16 21.39 16.05
C ASP A 140 -14.14 20.12 15.21
N GLU A 141 -15.21 19.32 15.30
CA GLU A 141 -15.39 18.09 14.51
C GLU A 141 -15.46 18.35 12.98
N GLU A 142 -15.64 19.60 12.55
CA GLU A 142 -15.68 20.03 11.15
C GLU A 142 -14.42 20.80 10.69
N ALA A 143 -13.50 21.14 11.59
CA ALA A 143 -12.26 21.79 11.19
C ALA A 143 -11.42 20.85 10.32
N GLU A 144 -10.91 21.37 9.21
CA GLU A 144 -10.06 20.66 8.25
C GLU A 144 -8.96 19.90 8.98
N THR A 145 -9.16 18.59 9.08
CA THR A 145 -8.24 17.71 9.77
C THR A 145 -6.88 17.77 9.09
N HIS A 146 -5.87 18.20 9.83
CA HIS A 146 -4.50 18.27 9.35
C HIS A 146 -3.87 16.89 9.39
N TRP A 147 -3.37 16.44 8.24
CA TRP A 147 -2.66 15.16 8.09
C TRP A 147 -1.18 15.39 7.88
N THR A 148 -0.38 15.05 8.88
CA THR A 148 1.09 15.13 8.80
C THR A 148 1.66 13.88 8.16
N VAL A 149 2.40 14.03 7.06
CA VAL A 149 3.11 12.93 6.41
C VAL A 149 4.28 12.48 7.28
N CYS A 150 4.46 11.16 7.39
CA CYS A 150 5.48 10.53 8.18
C CYS A 150 6.44 9.71 7.30
N THR A 151 7.66 9.54 7.78
CA THR A 151 8.67 8.66 7.20
C THR A 151 9.01 7.51 8.13
N HIS A 152 9.87 6.58 7.67
CA HIS A 152 10.36 5.45 8.46
C HIS A 152 9.22 4.60 9.06
N GLY A 153 8.28 4.14 8.20
CA GLY A 153 7.14 3.35 8.64
C GLY A 153 6.22 4.11 9.60
N GLY A 154 5.98 5.39 9.32
CA GLY A 154 5.05 6.22 10.10
C GLY A 154 5.60 6.74 11.44
N THR A 155 6.88 6.49 11.75
CA THR A 155 7.45 6.84 13.07
C THR A 155 7.97 8.28 13.17
N ARG A 156 8.35 8.91 12.05
CA ARG A 156 8.95 10.26 12.02
C ARG A 156 8.05 11.22 11.27
N PRO A 157 7.39 12.19 11.94
CA PRO A 157 6.62 13.22 11.27
C PRO A 157 7.53 14.16 10.47
N THR A 158 6.99 14.70 9.38
CA THR A 158 7.65 15.68 8.52
C THR A 158 6.88 17.00 8.52
N SER A 159 7.33 17.99 7.75
CA SER A 159 6.59 19.23 7.51
C SER A 159 5.60 19.13 6.34
N HIS A 160 5.48 17.98 5.68
CA HIS A 160 4.60 17.80 4.54
C HIS A 160 3.18 17.46 5.01
N GLU A 161 2.21 18.09 4.35
CA GLU A 161 0.78 17.81 4.51
C GLU A 161 0.35 16.81 3.43
N LEU A 162 -0.54 15.86 3.79
CA LEU A 162 -0.96 14.75 2.95
C LEU A 162 -1.44 15.16 1.55
N PHE A 163 -2.40 16.08 1.49
CA PHE A 163 -3.05 16.42 0.21
C PHE A 163 -2.13 17.19 -0.71
N SER A 164 -1.32 18.07 -0.14
CA SER A 164 -0.31 18.83 -0.87
C SER A 164 0.77 17.92 -1.45
N TRP A 165 1.26 16.97 -0.64
CA TRP A 165 2.26 16.01 -1.06
C TRP A 165 1.73 15.02 -2.10
N ALA A 166 0.52 14.51 -1.93
CA ALA A 166 -0.10 13.61 -2.89
C ALA A 166 -0.27 14.27 -4.27
N ARG A 167 -0.67 15.56 -4.30
CA ARG A 167 -0.75 16.33 -5.55
C ARG A 167 0.62 16.55 -6.18
N GLU A 168 1.64 16.88 -5.38
CA GLU A 168 3.01 17.02 -5.89
C GLU A 168 3.52 15.71 -6.47
N ALA A 169 3.29 14.58 -5.79
CA ALA A 169 3.68 13.26 -6.28
C ALA A 169 3.03 12.93 -7.63
N GLU A 170 1.73 13.19 -7.79
CA GLU A 170 1.04 13.06 -9.08
C GLU A 170 1.67 13.92 -10.16
N GLN A 171 1.91 15.21 -9.89
CA GLN A 171 2.52 16.15 -10.85
C GLN A 171 3.92 15.74 -11.29
N ARG A 172 4.68 15.05 -10.42
CA ARG A 172 6.01 14.51 -10.72
C ARG A 172 5.98 13.18 -11.47
N GLY A 173 4.81 12.60 -11.68
CA GLY A 173 4.64 11.39 -12.48
C GLY A 173 4.39 10.11 -11.69
N ALA A 174 3.96 10.18 -10.44
CA ALA A 174 3.42 9.01 -9.76
C ALA A 174 2.22 8.45 -10.55
N GLY A 175 2.15 7.14 -10.72
CA GLY A 175 1.03 6.47 -11.38
C GLY A 175 -0.06 6.04 -10.41
N GLU A 176 0.26 5.87 -9.13
CA GLU A 176 -0.69 5.55 -8.06
C GLU A 176 -0.24 6.15 -6.73
N ILE A 177 -1.18 6.46 -5.85
CA ILE A 177 -0.93 6.80 -4.45
C ILE A 177 -1.39 5.65 -3.55
N LEU A 178 -0.48 5.15 -2.72
CA LEU A 178 -0.78 4.22 -1.63
C LEU A 178 -0.81 5.00 -0.31
N PHE A 179 -1.99 5.36 0.16
CA PHE A 179 -2.13 6.09 1.42
C PHE A 179 -2.38 5.14 2.59
N THR A 180 -1.51 5.18 3.61
CA THR A 180 -1.69 4.46 4.87
C THR A 180 -2.04 5.45 6.00
N SER A 181 -3.22 5.28 6.58
CA SER A 181 -3.60 5.99 7.80
C SER A 181 -2.92 5.35 9.01
N MET A 182 -1.94 6.04 9.60
CA MET A 182 -1.19 5.55 10.75
C MET A 182 -2.04 5.46 12.03
N ASN A 183 -3.13 6.25 12.11
CA ASN A 183 -4.07 6.17 13.23
C ASN A 183 -4.95 4.92 13.18
N HIS A 184 -5.13 4.34 12.00
CA HIS A 184 -6.01 3.19 11.77
C HIS A 184 -5.23 1.90 11.49
N ASP A 185 -3.92 1.98 11.16
CA ASP A 185 -3.14 0.81 10.82
C ASP A 185 -3.03 -0.18 11.99
N GLY A 186 -3.37 -1.44 11.70
CA GLY A 186 -3.42 -2.52 12.68
C GLY A 186 -4.62 -2.51 13.63
N THR A 187 -5.43 -1.44 13.69
CA THR A 187 -6.55 -1.29 14.64
C THR A 187 -7.79 -2.09 14.26
N ARG A 188 -8.00 -2.38 12.96
CA ARG A 188 -9.22 -3.00 12.41
C ARG A 188 -10.51 -2.19 12.61
N ASN A 189 -10.41 -0.88 12.85
CA ASN A 189 -11.55 -0.02 13.14
C ASN A 189 -12.12 0.73 11.90
N GLY A 190 -11.71 0.31 10.71
CA GLY A 190 -12.10 0.95 9.46
C GLY A 190 -11.10 2.00 9.00
N TYR A 191 -11.31 2.46 7.77
CA TYR A 191 -10.48 3.47 7.11
C TYR A 191 -11.04 4.88 7.35
N PRO A 192 -10.23 5.96 7.30
CA PRO A 192 -10.73 7.34 7.35
C PRO A 192 -11.39 7.72 6.00
N VAL A 193 -12.64 7.34 5.83
CA VAL A 193 -13.40 7.39 4.56
C VAL A 193 -13.46 8.79 3.96
N SER A 194 -13.68 9.82 4.79
CA SER A 194 -13.74 11.23 4.36
C SER A 194 -12.41 11.69 3.74
N THR A 195 -11.28 11.25 4.33
CA THR A 195 -9.94 11.55 3.83
C THR A 195 -9.68 10.89 2.47
N TYR A 196 -10.07 9.62 2.31
CA TYR A 196 -9.98 8.93 1.01
C TYR A 196 -10.84 9.61 -0.04
N ARG A 197 -12.09 9.99 0.30
CA ARG A 197 -12.95 10.73 -0.61
C ARG A 197 -12.33 12.06 -1.06
N ARG A 198 -11.66 12.77 -0.15
CA ARG A 198 -10.96 14.01 -0.47
C ARG A 198 -9.76 13.74 -1.40
N LEU A 199 -8.94 12.71 -1.12
CA LEU A 199 -7.82 12.31 -1.98
C LEU A 199 -8.28 11.93 -3.39
N THR A 200 -9.29 11.07 -3.51
CA THR A 200 -9.80 10.61 -4.81
C THR A 200 -10.49 11.72 -5.61
N SER A 201 -11.01 12.74 -4.93
CA SER A 201 -11.55 13.94 -5.60
C SER A 201 -10.46 14.91 -6.04
N LEU A 202 -9.29 14.89 -5.40
CA LEU A 202 -8.16 15.77 -5.65
C LEU A 202 -7.26 15.26 -6.78
N LEU A 203 -7.11 13.94 -6.88
CA LEU A 203 -6.16 13.26 -7.76
C LEU A 203 -6.86 12.67 -8.98
N HIS A 204 -6.12 12.52 -10.09
CA HIS A 204 -6.58 11.87 -11.32
C HIS A 204 -5.97 10.47 -11.49
N ILE A 205 -5.06 10.09 -10.60
CA ILE A 205 -4.44 8.76 -10.54
C ILE A 205 -5.10 7.91 -9.46
N PRO A 206 -5.06 6.57 -9.57
CA PRO A 206 -5.65 5.67 -8.60
C PRO A 206 -5.13 5.87 -7.17
N VAL A 207 -6.02 5.72 -6.20
CA VAL A 207 -5.72 5.75 -4.77
C VAL A 207 -5.97 4.37 -4.16
N ILE A 208 -4.94 3.81 -3.54
CA ILE A 208 -4.98 2.56 -2.80
C ILE A 208 -5.15 2.88 -1.31
N ALA A 209 -6.22 2.36 -0.71
CA ALA A 209 -6.51 2.56 0.71
C ALA A 209 -5.77 1.53 1.57
N SER A 210 -5.03 2.00 2.57
CA SER A 210 -4.28 1.20 3.54
C SER A 210 -4.47 1.70 4.98
N GLY A 211 -4.39 0.77 5.94
CA GLY A 211 -4.58 1.04 7.36
C GLY A 211 -6.05 1.11 7.79
N GLY A 212 -6.54 0.03 8.47
CA GLY A 212 -7.87 0.02 9.06
C GLY A 212 -8.77 -1.17 8.68
N ALA A 213 -8.40 -2.02 7.73
CA ALA A 213 -9.21 -3.17 7.34
C ALA A 213 -9.50 -4.10 8.52
N GLY A 214 -10.74 -4.19 8.95
CA GLY A 214 -11.22 -5.09 10.01
C GLY A 214 -12.15 -6.17 9.49
N ASN A 215 -12.96 -5.85 8.48
CA ASN A 215 -13.97 -6.74 7.91
C ASN A 215 -14.39 -6.21 6.51
N ALA A 216 -15.33 -6.92 5.88
CA ALA A 216 -15.86 -6.55 4.56
C ALA A 216 -16.62 -5.21 4.58
N ASP A 217 -17.25 -4.83 5.70
CA ASP A 217 -17.95 -3.54 5.81
C ASP A 217 -16.97 -2.37 5.67
N ASN A 218 -15.83 -2.44 6.36
CA ASN A 218 -14.78 -1.42 6.27
C ASN A 218 -14.24 -1.28 4.84
N VAL A 219 -13.99 -2.42 4.17
CA VAL A 219 -13.50 -2.42 2.79
C VAL A 219 -14.56 -1.87 1.84
N ALA A 220 -15.84 -2.28 2.00
CA ALA A 220 -16.94 -1.77 1.20
C ALA A 220 -17.09 -0.24 1.35
N GLU A 221 -17.00 0.27 2.56
CA GLU A 221 -17.17 1.68 2.87
C GLU A 221 -16.10 2.56 2.20
N VAL A 222 -14.81 2.18 2.30
CA VAL A 222 -13.74 2.94 1.66
C VAL A 222 -13.81 2.87 0.13
N LEU A 223 -14.25 1.75 -0.46
CA LEU A 223 -14.39 1.61 -1.90
C LEU A 223 -15.60 2.35 -2.47
N GLN A 224 -16.73 2.40 -1.73
CA GLN A 224 -17.97 3.04 -2.19
C GLN A 224 -18.04 4.52 -1.78
N GLN A 225 -17.86 4.83 -0.50
CA GLN A 225 -17.99 6.18 0.03
C GLN A 225 -16.68 6.96 -0.07
N GLY A 226 -15.53 6.31 0.25
CA GLY A 226 -14.19 6.86 0.08
C GLY A 226 -13.76 6.94 -1.39
N GLN A 227 -14.43 6.19 -2.29
CA GLN A 227 -14.15 6.10 -3.72
C GLN A 227 -12.74 5.57 -4.06
N ALA A 228 -12.03 4.99 -3.10
CA ALA A 228 -10.73 4.37 -3.35
C ALA A 228 -10.79 3.35 -4.50
N ASP A 229 -9.73 3.26 -5.29
CA ASP A 229 -9.64 2.37 -6.44
C ASP A 229 -9.21 0.96 -6.07
N ALA A 230 -8.58 0.83 -4.90
CA ALA A 230 -8.18 -0.43 -4.32
C ALA A 230 -8.19 -0.36 -2.79
N ALA A 231 -8.34 -1.53 -2.17
CA ALA A 231 -8.11 -1.72 -0.75
C ALA A 231 -6.92 -2.68 -0.54
N LEU A 232 -5.92 -2.19 0.18
CA LEU A 232 -4.81 -3.00 0.65
C LEU A 232 -5.20 -3.65 1.97
N VAL A 233 -5.02 -4.96 2.05
CA VAL A 233 -5.50 -5.81 3.15
C VAL A 233 -4.37 -6.74 3.60
N ALA A 234 -4.12 -6.81 4.89
CA ALA A 234 -3.08 -7.66 5.46
C ALA A 234 -3.63 -8.51 6.62
N GLY A 235 -3.83 -7.90 7.77
CA GLY A 235 -4.12 -8.61 9.03
C GLY A 235 -5.29 -9.55 8.97
N ILE A 236 -6.42 -9.17 8.37
CA ILE A 236 -7.61 -10.03 8.30
C ILE A 236 -7.42 -11.26 7.41
N LEU A 237 -6.53 -11.18 6.40
CA LEU A 237 -6.16 -12.33 5.57
C LEU A 237 -5.13 -13.22 6.28
N HIS A 238 -4.09 -12.62 6.86
CA HIS A 238 -3.03 -13.35 7.57
C HIS A 238 -3.52 -14.08 8.81
N ASP A 239 -4.55 -13.55 9.47
CA ASP A 239 -5.14 -14.12 10.67
C ASP A 239 -6.30 -15.09 10.35
N GLY A 240 -6.61 -15.31 9.07
CA GLY A 240 -7.69 -16.20 8.64
C GLY A 240 -9.08 -15.73 9.08
N ILE A 241 -9.27 -14.42 9.29
CA ILE A 241 -10.59 -13.85 9.65
C ILE A 241 -11.53 -13.93 8.44
N THR A 242 -10.99 -13.74 7.25
CA THR A 242 -11.67 -13.93 5.97
C THR A 242 -10.68 -14.40 4.92
N THR A 243 -11.18 -14.91 3.81
CA THR A 243 -10.42 -15.24 2.61
C THR A 243 -10.71 -14.22 1.51
N ILE A 244 -9.85 -14.16 0.48
CA ILE A 244 -10.09 -13.26 -0.66
C ILE A 244 -11.39 -13.59 -1.39
N PRO A 245 -11.74 -14.86 -1.67
CA PRO A 245 -13.02 -15.20 -2.28
C PRO A 245 -14.24 -14.79 -1.44
N GLU A 246 -14.19 -15.01 -0.11
CA GLU A 246 -15.25 -14.57 0.79
C GLU A 246 -15.42 -13.07 0.79
N LEU A 247 -14.32 -12.33 0.99
CA LEU A 247 -14.30 -10.87 0.97
C LEU A 247 -14.88 -10.32 -0.35
N LYS A 248 -14.41 -10.82 -1.49
CA LYS A 248 -14.91 -10.39 -2.81
C LYS A 248 -16.37 -10.74 -3.03
N THR A 249 -16.82 -11.90 -2.56
CA THR A 249 -18.24 -12.29 -2.63
C THR A 249 -19.12 -11.33 -1.83
N GLU A 250 -18.71 -10.96 -0.61
CA GLU A 250 -19.43 -9.99 0.18
C GLU A 250 -19.47 -8.60 -0.45
N LEU A 251 -18.34 -8.14 -1.01
CA LEU A 251 -18.27 -6.88 -1.74
C LEU A 251 -19.17 -6.88 -2.99
N HIS A 252 -19.16 -7.97 -3.75
CA HIS A 252 -20.03 -8.13 -4.92
C HIS A 252 -21.52 -8.07 -4.54
N ASN A 253 -21.91 -8.76 -3.46
CA ASN A 253 -23.29 -8.76 -2.96
C ASN A 253 -23.77 -7.35 -2.52
N ARG A 254 -22.83 -6.44 -2.23
CA ARG A 254 -23.09 -5.03 -1.92
C ARG A 254 -23.06 -4.13 -3.16
N GLY A 255 -22.96 -4.72 -4.35
CA GLY A 255 -22.92 -3.98 -5.62
C GLY A 255 -21.58 -3.34 -5.97
N ILE A 256 -20.49 -3.72 -5.29
CA ILE A 256 -19.14 -3.26 -5.62
C ILE A 256 -18.61 -4.14 -6.76
N CYS A 257 -18.17 -3.50 -7.85
CA CYS A 257 -17.57 -4.21 -8.95
C CYS A 257 -16.17 -4.69 -8.58
N VAL A 258 -16.02 -5.97 -8.25
CA VAL A 258 -14.76 -6.67 -8.01
C VAL A 258 -14.66 -7.86 -8.97
N ARG A 259 -13.44 -8.30 -9.28
CA ARG A 259 -13.21 -9.49 -10.10
C ARG A 259 -13.48 -10.74 -9.25
N ILE A 260 -14.47 -11.52 -9.64
CA ILE A 260 -14.73 -12.86 -9.08
C ILE A 260 -14.02 -13.89 -9.98
N LEU A 261 -13.38 -14.90 -9.38
CA LEU A 261 -12.79 -16.03 -10.11
C LEU A 261 -13.85 -17.06 -10.47
#